data_6c64490a300da0d6ce9e879e1158743e
#
_entry.id   6c64490a300da0d6ce9e879e1158743e
#
_cell.length_a   1.000
_cell.length_b   1.000
_cell.length_c   1.000
_cell.angle_alpha   90.00
_cell.angle_beta   90.00
_cell.angle_gamma   90.00
#
_symmetry.space_group_name_H-M   'P 1'
#
loop_
_entity.id
_entity.type
_entity.pdbx_description
1 polymer ?
#
loop_
_entity_poly.entity_id
_entity_poly.type
_entity_poly.pdbx_seq_one_letter_code
_entity_poly.pdbx_strand_id
1 'polypeptide(L)'
;GEWFLFMGNSDKIGNGEWENSSSKKRAFISPDSSVKGLIVDNDNENFKTIKLDVVIPVLHGKNGEDGTMQGLLELSGIPFVGCDTTSSSACMDKVITNCVLSYCGINKPKFNWFYACDFEKDSEKYIEETEKIVKKYPMFIKPANAGSSVGVSKANNRKELIDGIKKASKEDGKILIEEGIVGKEVECAVLGNENPISSIVGEIAPSSSFYDYEAKYISDSSKLFIPARISDSISEEIRQTALLAYKAMGCTGLSRVDFFVEEGTDKVLLNEINTFPGFTNISMYPKLMKEIGIDFSDLIDKLIDFALQRKELNERR
;
A
#
# COMPACT_ATOMS: atom_id res chain seq x y z
N GLY A 1 -10.93 1.61 16.86
CA GLY A 1 -10.34 2.51 17.80
C GLY A 1 -11.13 3.78 18.02
N GLU A 2 -10.85 4.48 19.08
CA GLU A 2 -11.39 5.80 19.34
C GLU A 2 -10.61 6.86 18.55
N TRP A 3 -11.30 7.91 18.12
CA TRP A 3 -10.70 9.02 17.39
C TRP A 3 -10.64 10.26 18.26
N PHE A 4 -9.57 11.02 18.08
CA PHE A 4 -9.37 12.23 18.85
C PHE A 4 -8.89 13.39 17.96
N LEU A 5 -9.42 14.57 18.21
CA LEU A 5 -8.80 15.82 17.76
C LEU A 5 -7.67 16.16 18.71
N PHE A 6 -6.46 16.33 18.19
CA PHE A 6 -5.29 16.81 18.91
C PHE A 6 -4.80 18.13 18.30
N MET A 7 -4.74 19.18 19.10
CA MET A 7 -4.35 20.53 18.67
C MET A 7 -3.01 20.96 19.30
N GLY A 8 -2.17 20.00 19.66
CA GLY A 8 -0.86 20.26 20.24
C GLY A 8 0.28 20.23 19.21
N ASN A 9 1.52 20.31 19.71
CA ASN A 9 2.71 20.17 18.87
C ASN A 9 2.78 18.77 18.25
N SER A 10 3.04 18.70 16.95
CA SER A 10 3.18 17.46 16.18
C SER A 10 4.27 16.51 16.69
N ASP A 11 5.34 17.03 17.31
CA ASP A 11 6.41 16.22 17.90
C ASP A 11 5.89 15.25 18.98
N LYS A 12 4.78 15.61 19.63
CA LYS A 12 4.11 14.77 20.63
C LYS A 12 3.37 13.59 20.05
N ILE A 13 3.11 13.60 18.75
CA ILE A 13 2.47 12.46 18.04
C ILE A 13 3.49 11.33 17.93
N GLY A 14 4.70 11.64 17.47
CA GLY A 14 5.76 10.66 17.24
C GLY A 14 6.25 9.92 18.50
N ASN A 15 6.23 10.58 19.65
CA ASN A 15 6.68 10.01 20.93
C ASN A 15 5.53 9.49 21.82
N GLY A 16 4.27 9.56 21.36
CA GLY A 16 3.08 9.08 22.07
C GLY A 16 2.58 10.02 23.19
N GLU A 17 3.25 11.16 23.47
CA GLU A 17 2.84 12.08 24.53
C GLU A 17 1.45 12.72 24.30
N TRP A 18 0.97 12.73 23.05
CA TRP A 18 -0.36 13.25 22.73
C TRP A 18 -1.49 12.48 23.43
N GLU A 19 -1.28 11.18 23.73
CA GLU A 19 -2.29 10.33 24.35
C GLU A 19 -2.71 10.83 25.74
N ASN A 20 -1.79 11.44 26.48
CA ASN A 20 -2.01 12.00 27.81
C ASN A 20 -2.26 13.51 27.80
N SER A 21 -2.41 14.11 26.62
CA SER A 21 -2.60 15.55 26.50
C SER A 21 -4.00 15.98 26.90
N SER A 22 -4.08 17.05 27.71
CA SER A 22 -5.36 17.73 28.03
C SER A 22 -5.98 18.44 26.82
N SER A 23 -5.23 18.66 25.76
CA SER A 23 -5.74 19.23 24.49
C SER A 23 -6.42 18.18 23.57
N LYS A 24 -6.40 16.90 23.94
CA LYS A 24 -7.05 15.82 23.21
C LYS A 24 -8.54 15.82 23.47
N LYS A 25 -9.37 15.88 22.43
CA LYS A 25 -10.81 15.81 22.50
C LYS A 25 -11.33 14.65 21.66
N ARG A 26 -12.31 13.91 22.14
CA ARG A 26 -12.95 12.85 21.36
C ARG A 26 -13.57 13.45 20.10
N ALA A 27 -13.40 12.79 18.96
CA ALA A 27 -13.88 13.28 17.68
C ALA A 27 -14.26 12.12 16.76
N PHE A 28 -15.07 12.41 15.73
CA PHE A 28 -15.41 11.45 14.67
C PHE A 28 -15.86 12.18 13.41
N ILE A 29 -15.78 11.51 12.27
CA ILE A 29 -16.33 11.97 11.00
C ILE A 29 -17.71 11.33 10.83
N SER A 30 -18.74 12.16 10.54
CA SER A 30 -20.06 11.68 10.21
C SER A 30 -20.12 11.13 8.78
N PRO A 31 -20.78 9.99 8.53
CA PRO A 31 -21.08 9.55 7.17
C PRO A 31 -22.16 10.42 6.49
N ASP A 32 -22.82 11.33 7.20
CA ASP A 32 -23.79 12.27 6.65
C ASP A 32 -23.07 13.39 5.88
N SER A 33 -23.22 13.38 4.56
CA SER A 33 -22.56 14.32 3.66
C SER A 33 -23.00 15.79 3.80
N SER A 34 -24.07 16.07 4.56
CA SER A 34 -24.48 17.44 4.89
C SER A 34 -23.58 18.08 5.95
N VAL A 35 -22.90 17.27 6.77
CA VAL A 35 -22.01 17.73 7.85
C VAL A 35 -20.68 18.22 7.31
N LYS A 36 -20.04 17.46 6.43
CA LYS A 36 -18.73 17.75 5.80
C LYS A 36 -17.68 18.24 6.80
N GLY A 37 -17.49 17.50 7.90
CA GLY A 37 -16.60 17.96 8.95
C GLY A 37 -16.32 16.95 10.05
N LEU A 38 -15.40 17.33 10.92
CA LEU A 38 -15.07 16.63 12.14
C LEU A 38 -16.01 17.06 13.27
N ILE A 39 -16.73 16.12 13.83
CA ILE A 39 -17.56 16.35 15.02
C ILE A 39 -16.69 16.12 16.25
N VAL A 40 -16.58 17.13 17.10
CA VAL A 40 -15.72 17.12 18.29
C VAL A 40 -16.60 17.20 19.53
N ASP A 41 -16.38 16.30 20.47
CA ASP A 41 -16.99 16.34 21.79
C ASP A 41 -16.34 17.48 22.62
N ASN A 42 -17.17 18.43 23.01
CA ASN A 42 -16.71 19.64 23.66
C ASN A 42 -17.12 19.71 25.15
N ASP A 43 -17.22 18.53 25.80
CA ASP A 43 -17.70 18.33 27.18
C ASP A 43 -19.21 18.59 27.38
N ASN A 44 -19.85 17.75 28.19
CA ASN A 44 -21.28 17.84 28.55
C ASN A 44 -22.28 17.78 27.37
N GLU A 45 -22.08 16.82 26.45
CA GLU A 45 -22.97 16.57 25.29
C GLU A 45 -23.06 17.73 24.29
N ASN A 46 -22.13 18.69 24.34
CA ASN A 46 -22.02 19.76 23.38
C ASN A 46 -21.05 19.37 22.25
N PHE A 47 -21.61 19.02 21.11
CA PHE A 47 -20.80 18.72 19.92
C PHE A 47 -20.54 19.99 19.09
N LYS A 48 -19.28 20.15 18.66
CA LYS A 48 -18.89 21.19 17.72
C LYS A 48 -18.45 20.56 16.41
N THR A 49 -18.95 21.06 15.29
CA THR A 49 -18.46 20.65 13.98
C THR A 49 -17.37 21.59 13.50
N ILE A 50 -16.23 21.02 13.11
CA ILE A 50 -15.15 21.70 12.42
C ILE A 50 -15.25 21.28 10.95
N LYS A 51 -15.55 22.22 10.05
CA LYS A 51 -15.58 21.94 8.61
C LYS A 51 -14.19 21.55 8.12
N LEU A 52 -14.17 20.56 7.22
CA LEU A 52 -12.95 20.08 6.57
C LEU A 52 -13.08 20.28 5.07
N ASP A 53 -12.13 20.96 4.47
CA ASP A 53 -12.07 21.18 3.02
C ASP A 53 -11.46 19.97 2.32
N VAL A 54 -10.44 19.34 2.97
CA VAL A 54 -9.75 18.14 2.50
C VAL A 54 -9.19 17.35 3.68
N VAL A 55 -9.09 16.03 3.52
CA VAL A 55 -8.44 15.12 4.49
C VAL A 55 -7.24 14.44 3.83
N ILE A 56 -6.13 14.37 4.56
CA ILE A 56 -4.96 13.56 4.18
C ILE A 56 -4.88 12.37 5.13
N PRO A 57 -5.35 11.17 4.72
CA PRO A 57 -5.41 10.00 5.60
C PRO A 57 -4.05 9.31 5.66
N VAL A 58 -3.12 9.84 6.46
CA VAL A 58 -1.78 9.25 6.67
C VAL A 58 -1.90 8.03 7.57
N LEU A 59 -2.41 6.95 7.01
CA LEU A 59 -2.67 5.67 7.68
C LEU A 59 -2.14 4.54 6.80
N HIS A 60 -1.58 3.50 7.44
CA HIS A 60 -1.02 2.36 6.73
C HIS A 60 -1.70 1.06 7.11
N GLY A 61 -1.77 0.12 6.16
CA GLY A 61 -2.31 -1.21 6.35
C GLY A 61 -3.82 -1.25 6.57
N LYS A 62 -4.25 -2.20 7.42
CA LYS A 62 -5.67 -2.46 7.68
C LYS A 62 -6.39 -1.23 8.23
N ASN A 63 -7.58 -0.95 7.70
CA ASN A 63 -8.43 0.22 7.94
C ASN A 63 -7.88 1.55 7.40
N GLY A 64 -6.64 1.60 6.93
CA GLY A 64 -6.01 2.81 6.36
C GLY A 64 -5.90 2.77 4.84
N GLU A 65 -5.50 1.62 4.29
CA GLU A 65 -5.24 1.44 2.85
C GLU A 65 -6.19 0.42 2.19
N ASP A 66 -7.14 -0.16 2.91
CA ASP A 66 -8.01 -1.25 2.47
C ASP A 66 -9.39 -0.79 1.98
N GLY A 67 -9.60 0.49 1.77
CA GLY A 67 -10.88 1.08 1.35
C GLY A 67 -11.81 1.46 2.50
N THR A 68 -11.55 1.01 3.73
CA THR A 68 -12.44 1.26 4.88
C THR A 68 -12.49 2.75 5.24
N MET A 69 -11.32 3.39 5.40
CA MET A 69 -11.21 4.83 5.63
C MET A 69 -11.75 5.63 4.45
N GLN A 70 -11.39 5.22 3.24
CA GLN A 70 -11.82 5.84 2.00
C GLN A 70 -13.34 5.82 1.86
N GLY A 71 -13.99 4.70 2.16
CA GLY A 71 -15.45 4.57 2.15
C GLY A 71 -16.13 5.50 3.13
N LEU A 72 -15.58 5.68 4.34
CA LEU A 72 -16.10 6.66 5.29
C LEU A 72 -15.98 8.09 4.75
N LEU A 73 -14.84 8.44 4.15
CA LEU A 73 -14.60 9.78 3.59
C LEU A 73 -15.48 10.03 2.35
N GLU A 74 -15.73 9.03 1.51
CA GLU A 74 -16.68 9.12 0.40
C GLU A 74 -18.11 9.37 0.89
N LEU A 75 -18.58 8.61 1.88
CA LEU A 75 -19.91 8.81 2.46
C LEU A 75 -20.05 10.20 3.09
N SER A 76 -19.02 10.68 3.79
CA SER A 76 -19.01 12.01 4.41
C SER A 76 -19.02 13.16 3.38
N GLY A 77 -18.73 12.87 2.11
CA GLY A 77 -18.60 13.86 1.05
C GLY A 77 -17.43 14.82 1.23
N ILE A 78 -16.43 14.49 2.05
CA ILE A 78 -15.22 15.29 2.24
C ILE A 78 -14.18 14.86 1.22
N PRO A 79 -13.56 15.76 0.43
CA PRO A 79 -12.43 15.44 -0.42
C PRO A 79 -11.28 14.83 0.39
N PHE A 80 -10.58 13.85 -0.16
CA PHE A 80 -9.43 13.26 0.51
C PHE A 80 -8.32 12.88 -0.47
N VAL A 81 -7.10 12.93 0.02
CA VAL A 81 -5.89 12.58 -0.72
C VAL A 81 -5.76 11.06 -0.83
N GLY A 82 -5.29 10.61 -1.97
CA GLY A 82 -4.99 9.19 -2.24
C GLY A 82 -6.04 8.50 -3.11
N CYS A 83 -5.95 7.21 -3.16
CA CYS A 83 -6.85 6.33 -3.93
C CYS A 83 -8.26 6.29 -3.34
N ASP A 84 -9.25 5.96 -4.16
CA ASP A 84 -10.63 5.79 -3.73
C ASP A 84 -10.86 4.43 -3.01
N THR A 85 -12.09 4.18 -2.60
CA THR A 85 -12.47 2.94 -1.92
C THR A 85 -12.17 1.71 -2.77
N THR A 86 -12.50 1.74 -4.05
CA THR A 86 -12.37 0.60 -4.96
C THR A 86 -10.91 0.26 -5.20
N SER A 87 -10.11 1.23 -5.60
CA SER A 87 -8.68 1.03 -5.88
C SER A 87 -7.90 0.66 -4.62
N SER A 88 -8.20 1.28 -3.48
CA SER A 88 -7.57 0.94 -2.20
C SER A 88 -7.85 -0.51 -1.80
N SER A 89 -9.12 -0.94 -1.83
CA SER A 89 -9.50 -2.31 -1.50
C SER A 89 -8.92 -3.34 -2.48
N ALA A 90 -8.94 -3.03 -3.77
CA ALA A 90 -8.40 -3.92 -4.79
C ALA A 90 -6.87 -4.07 -4.70
N CYS A 91 -6.14 -2.99 -4.44
CA CYS A 91 -4.69 -3.03 -4.28
C CYS A 91 -4.25 -3.69 -2.96
N MET A 92 -5.06 -3.59 -1.91
CA MET A 92 -4.78 -4.26 -0.64
C MET A 92 -4.88 -5.78 -0.77
N ASP A 93 -5.85 -6.28 -1.53
CA ASP A 93 -6.01 -7.71 -1.80
C ASP A 93 -5.03 -8.16 -2.90
N LYS A 94 -3.94 -8.79 -2.48
CA LYS A 94 -2.85 -9.24 -3.36
C LYS A 94 -3.32 -10.22 -4.45
N VAL A 95 -4.37 -11.00 -4.17
CA VAL A 95 -4.95 -11.93 -5.15
C VAL A 95 -5.70 -11.16 -6.24
N ILE A 96 -6.55 -10.21 -5.84
CA ILE A 96 -7.27 -9.36 -6.81
C ILE A 96 -6.28 -8.56 -7.65
N THR A 97 -5.29 -7.92 -7.01
CA THR A 97 -4.21 -7.21 -7.70
C THR A 97 -3.52 -8.10 -8.72
N ASN A 98 -3.09 -9.31 -8.31
CA ASN A 98 -2.40 -10.23 -9.21
C ASN A 98 -3.28 -10.68 -10.39
N CYS A 99 -4.56 -10.96 -10.16
CA CYS A 99 -5.49 -11.35 -11.23
C CYS A 99 -5.71 -10.21 -12.22
N VAL A 100 -6.00 -9.00 -11.76
CA VAL A 100 -6.24 -7.83 -12.63
C VAL A 100 -5.00 -7.48 -13.44
N LEU A 101 -3.85 -7.38 -12.81
CA LEU A 101 -2.61 -7.00 -13.48
C LEU A 101 -2.14 -8.07 -14.47
N SER A 102 -2.32 -9.35 -14.15
CA SER A 102 -2.03 -10.45 -15.09
C SER A 102 -2.94 -10.39 -16.33
N TYR A 103 -4.23 -10.08 -16.15
CA TYR A 103 -5.15 -9.87 -17.28
C TYR A 103 -4.73 -8.69 -18.16
N CYS A 104 -4.14 -7.65 -17.58
CA CYS A 104 -3.58 -6.51 -18.31
C CYS A 104 -2.20 -6.79 -18.95
N GLY A 105 -1.70 -8.02 -18.89
CA GLY A 105 -0.42 -8.41 -19.48
C GLY A 105 0.82 -7.99 -18.71
N ILE A 106 0.65 -7.55 -17.47
CA ILE A 106 1.77 -7.17 -16.60
C ILE A 106 2.40 -8.43 -15.99
N ASN A 107 3.71 -8.55 -16.13
CA ASN A 107 4.45 -9.68 -15.58
C ASN A 107 4.42 -9.65 -14.05
N LYS A 108 4.08 -10.80 -13.47
CA LYS A 108 4.04 -11.04 -12.03
C LYS A 108 4.87 -12.28 -11.69
N PRO A 109 5.37 -12.45 -10.45
CA PRO A 109 5.80 -13.76 -9.97
C PRO A 109 4.69 -14.79 -10.21
N LYS A 110 5.04 -16.04 -10.51
CA LYS A 110 4.03 -17.10 -10.58
C LYS A 110 3.37 -17.25 -9.23
N PHE A 111 2.05 -17.42 -9.21
CA PHE A 111 1.29 -17.50 -7.98
C PHE A 111 0.15 -18.51 -8.06
N ASN A 112 -0.22 -19.04 -6.91
CA ASN A 112 -1.45 -19.76 -6.66
C ASN A 112 -2.14 -19.16 -5.44
N TRP A 113 -3.45 -19.32 -5.34
CA TRP A 113 -4.20 -18.85 -4.19
C TRP A 113 -5.41 -19.73 -3.91
N PHE A 114 -5.86 -19.75 -2.66
CA PHE A 114 -7.04 -20.48 -2.22
C PHE A 114 -7.54 -19.92 -0.89
N TYR A 115 -8.74 -20.35 -0.49
CA TYR A 115 -9.25 -20.05 0.83
C TYR A 115 -8.73 -21.07 1.85
N ALA A 116 -8.39 -20.61 3.05
CA ALA A 116 -7.89 -21.45 4.15
C ALA A 116 -8.88 -22.58 4.50
N CYS A 117 -10.18 -22.31 4.48
CA CYS A 117 -11.21 -23.31 4.73
C CYS A 117 -11.27 -24.43 3.67
N ASP A 118 -10.84 -24.17 2.44
CA ASP A 118 -10.76 -25.19 1.40
C ASP A 118 -9.48 -26.01 1.52
N PHE A 119 -8.38 -25.36 1.90
CA PHE A 119 -7.14 -26.05 2.24
C PHE A 119 -7.30 -27.05 3.42
N GLU A 120 -8.10 -26.70 4.42
CA GLU A 120 -8.40 -27.58 5.55
C GLU A 120 -9.17 -28.85 5.13
N LYS A 121 -9.99 -28.78 4.08
CA LYS A 121 -10.76 -29.91 3.56
C LYS A 121 -9.89 -30.90 2.76
N ASP A 122 -8.95 -30.38 1.97
CA ASP A 122 -8.09 -31.18 1.09
C ASP A 122 -6.73 -30.50 0.89
N SER A 123 -5.90 -30.55 1.92
CA SER A 123 -4.58 -29.90 1.91
C SER A 123 -3.64 -30.44 0.83
N GLU A 124 -3.71 -31.75 0.56
CA GLU A 124 -2.82 -32.42 -0.40
C GLU A 124 -3.07 -31.88 -1.81
N LYS A 125 -4.32 -31.77 -2.22
CA LYS A 125 -4.71 -31.20 -3.52
C LYS A 125 -4.13 -29.79 -3.73
N TYR A 126 -4.31 -28.90 -2.74
CA TYR A 126 -3.87 -27.50 -2.88
C TYR A 126 -2.35 -27.36 -2.86
N ILE A 127 -1.64 -28.24 -2.19
CA ILE A 127 -0.18 -28.28 -2.22
C ILE A 127 0.30 -28.76 -3.58
N GLU A 128 -0.24 -29.85 -4.11
CA GLU A 128 0.13 -30.35 -5.42
C GLU A 128 -0.16 -29.35 -6.55
N GLU A 129 -1.34 -28.69 -6.53
CA GLU A 129 -1.68 -27.62 -7.46
C GLU A 129 -0.69 -26.45 -7.36
N THR A 130 -0.31 -26.04 -6.14
CA THR A 130 0.66 -24.96 -5.91
C THR A 130 2.04 -25.34 -6.46
N GLU A 131 2.55 -26.54 -6.14
CA GLU A 131 3.83 -27.02 -6.65
C GLU A 131 3.84 -27.15 -8.19
N LYS A 132 2.71 -27.50 -8.80
CA LYS A 132 2.56 -27.56 -10.26
C LYS A 132 2.60 -26.17 -10.91
N ILE A 133 2.00 -25.15 -10.29
CA ILE A 133 1.91 -23.78 -10.82
C ILE A 133 3.20 -23.02 -10.57
N VAL A 134 3.66 -22.98 -9.32
CA VAL A 134 4.82 -22.19 -8.89
C VAL A 134 6.13 -22.89 -9.25
N LYS A 135 6.16 -24.22 -9.28
CA LYS A 135 7.21 -25.13 -9.82
C LYS A 135 8.50 -25.22 -9.01
N LYS A 136 8.91 -24.21 -8.30
CA LYS A 136 10.22 -24.24 -7.58
C LYS A 136 10.12 -23.57 -6.22
N TYR A 137 10.90 -24.07 -5.28
CA TYR A 137 11.19 -23.39 -4.02
C TYR A 137 12.41 -22.45 -4.18
N PRO A 138 12.56 -21.40 -3.34
CA PRO A 138 11.66 -21.03 -2.27
C PRO A 138 10.33 -20.43 -2.78
N MET A 139 9.27 -20.62 -1.97
CA MET A 139 7.97 -19.99 -2.18
C MET A 139 7.68 -19.01 -1.03
N PHE A 140 6.96 -17.93 -1.33
CA PHE A 140 6.50 -16.97 -0.33
C PHE A 140 5.00 -17.14 -0.10
N ILE A 141 4.62 -17.34 1.15
CA ILE A 141 3.24 -17.48 1.59
C ILE A 141 2.82 -16.17 2.23
N LYS A 142 1.71 -15.61 1.77
CA LYS A 142 1.22 -14.30 2.19
C LYS A 142 -0.28 -14.36 2.48
N PRO A 143 -0.78 -13.77 3.57
CA PRO A 143 -2.19 -13.41 3.69
C PRO A 143 -2.55 -12.42 2.57
N ALA A 144 -3.72 -12.55 1.94
CA ALA A 144 -4.08 -11.69 0.80
C ALA A 144 -4.24 -10.22 1.21
N ASN A 145 -4.86 -9.96 2.38
CA ASN A 145 -5.22 -8.61 2.87
C ASN A 145 -4.39 -8.18 4.09
N ALA A 146 -3.09 -8.48 4.10
CA ALA A 146 -2.20 -8.03 5.16
C ALA A 146 -1.13 -7.09 4.62
N GLY A 147 -0.88 -5.99 5.35
CA GLY A 147 0.22 -5.06 5.08
C GLY A 147 1.47 -5.38 5.91
N SER A 148 2.56 -4.66 5.65
CA SER A 148 3.77 -4.65 6.50
C SER A 148 4.36 -6.03 6.79
N SER A 149 4.28 -6.97 5.85
CA SER A 149 4.80 -8.34 5.97
C SER A 149 4.19 -9.19 7.11
N VAL A 150 3.07 -8.77 7.70
CA VAL A 150 2.36 -9.55 8.74
C VAL A 150 1.92 -10.89 8.17
N GLY A 151 2.22 -11.99 8.86
CA GLY A 151 1.84 -13.34 8.45
C GLY A 151 2.63 -13.91 7.27
N VAL A 152 3.53 -13.15 6.65
CA VAL A 152 4.37 -13.61 5.54
C VAL A 152 5.40 -14.63 6.02
N SER A 153 5.66 -15.65 5.21
CA SER A 153 6.71 -16.63 5.46
C SER A 153 7.33 -17.12 4.15
N LYS A 154 8.60 -17.54 4.24
CA LYS A 154 9.35 -18.18 3.16
C LYS A 154 9.38 -19.68 3.41
N ALA A 155 9.08 -20.47 2.39
CA ALA A 155 9.17 -21.93 2.43
C ALA A 155 10.24 -22.41 1.46
N ASN A 156 11.17 -23.24 1.92
CA ASN A 156 12.23 -23.85 1.12
C ASN A 156 11.90 -25.31 0.74
N ASN A 157 10.82 -25.85 1.30
CA ASN A 157 10.33 -27.21 1.08
C ASN A 157 8.84 -27.32 1.42
N ARG A 158 8.26 -28.46 1.09
CA ARG A 158 6.83 -28.75 1.29
C ARG A 158 6.37 -28.64 2.75
N LYS A 159 7.19 -29.05 3.70
CA LYS A 159 6.84 -28.95 5.13
C LYS A 159 6.71 -27.48 5.54
N GLU A 160 7.70 -26.67 5.18
CA GLU A 160 7.69 -25.23 5.46
C GLU A 160 6.53 -24.53 4.75
N LEU A 161 6.13 -24.99 3.54
CA LEU A 161 4.96 -24.50 2.82
C LEU A 161 3.68 -24.72 3.64
N ILE A 162 3.47 -25.95 4.15
CA ILE A 162 2.31 -26.28 4.98
C ILE A 162 2.29 -25.44 6.27
N ASP A 163 3.42 -25.32 6.94
CA ASP A 163 3.52 -24.54 8.18
C ASP A 163 3.27 -23.04 7.91
N GLY A 164 3.77 -22.51 6.78
CA GLY A 164 3.53 -21.16 6.33
C GLY A 164 2.07 -20.87 6.01
N ILE A 165 1.38 -21.80 5.33
CA ILE A 165 -0.07 -21.69 5.07
C ILE A 165 -0.86 -21.61 6.37
N LYS A 166 -0.56 -22.49 7.34
CA LYS A 166 -1.20 -22.47 8.66
C LYS A 166 -0.94 -21.19 9.44
N LYS A 167 0.22 -20.57 9.26
CA LYS A 167 0.54 -19.27 9.86
C LYS A 167 -0.26 -18.16 9.20
N ALA A 168 -0.26 -18.08 7.86
CA ALA A 168 -0.96 -17.05 7.12
C ALA A 168 -2.49 -17.12 7.31
N SER A 169 -3.06 -18.33 7.47
CA SER A 169 -4.50 -18.53 7.70
C SER A 169 -5.02 -17.99 9.04
N LYS A 170 -4.13 -17.65 9.97
CA LYS A 170 -4.52 -16.96 11.22
C LYS A 170 -4.75 -15.46 11.01
N GLU A 171 -4.18 -14.89 9.95
CA GLU A 171 -4.25 -13.47 9.63
C GLU A 171 -5.34 -13.17 8.60
N ASP A 172 -5.56 -14.08 7.62
CA ASP A 172 -6.55 -13.92 6.57
C ASP A 172 -7.10 -15.28 6.12
N GLY A 173 -8.38 -15.30 5.78
CA GLY A 173 -9.03 -16.47 5.19
C GLY A 173 -8.62 -16.75 3.73
N LYS A 174 -7.95 -15.82 3.04
CA LYS A 174 -7.46 -15.96 1.67
C LYS A 174 -5.93 -15.95 1.66
N ILE A 175 -5.34 -17.00 1.09
CA ILE A 175 -3.90 -17.22 1.09
C ILE A 175 -3.36 -17.13 -0.33
N LEU A 176 -2.28 -16.37 -0.50
CA LEU A 176 -1.49 -16.27 -1.72
C LEU A 176 -0.15 -16.97 -1.54
N ILE A 177 0.27 -17.77 -2.51
CA ILE A 177 1.60 -18.36 -2.57
C ILE A 177 2.25 -17.90 -3.87
N GLU A 178 3.46 -17.33 -3.79
CA GLU A 178 4.21 -16.82 -4.92
C GLU A 178 5.59 -17.47 -5.00
N GLU A 179 6.15 -17.52 -6.23
CA GLU A 179 7.55 -17.93 -6.42
C GLU A 179 8.50 -16.90 -5.79
N GLY A 180 9.56 -17.39 -5.18
CA GLY A 180 10.64 -16.54 -4.69
C GLY A 180 11.49 -16.02 -5.84
N ILE A 181 11.54 -14.70 -5.99
CA ILE A 181 12.39 -14.03 -6.97
C ILE A 181 13.73 -13.67 -6.32
N VAL A 182 14.82 -14.01 -7.01
CA VAL A 182 16.15 -13.54 -6.65
C VAL A 182 16.48 -12.37 -7.58
N GLY A 183 16.79 -11.21 -7.02
CA GLY A 183 17.05 -10.02 -7.82
C GLY A 183 17.00 -8.73 -6.99
N LYS A 184 16.89 -7.61 -7.68
CA LYS A 184 16.79 -6.30 -7.04
C LYS A 184 15.33 -5.97 -6.74
N GLU A 185 15.09 -5.40 -5.57
CA GLU A 185 13.81 -4.77 -5.22
C GLU A 185 13.90 -3.29 -5.62
N VAL A 186 12.96 -2.85 -6.45
CA VAL A 186 12.93 -1.48 -6.94
C VAL A 186 11.53 -0.90 -6.84
N GLU A 187 11.46 0.41 -6.66
CA GLU A 187 10.23 1.14 -6.41
C GLU A 187 10.09 2.31 -7.40
N CYS A 188 8.87 2.54 -7.87
CA CYS A 188 8.50 3.69 -8.70
C CYS A 188 7.32 4.42 -8.09
N ALA A 189 7.47 5.71 -7.84
CA ALA A 189 6.39 6.56 -7.37
C ALA A 189 5.53 7.04 -8.55
N VAL A 190 4.21 7.03 -8.38
CA VAL A 190 3.25 7.54 -9.37
C VAL A 190 2.40 8.63 -8.71
N LEU A 191 2.18 9.73 -9.44
CA LEU A 191 1.47 10.91 -8.96
C LEU A 191 0.47 11.40 -10.01
N GLY A 192 -0.78 11.62 -9.64
CA GLY A 192 -1.81 12.25 -10.47
C GLY A 192 -3.12 11.47 -10.57
N ASN A 193 -4.09 12.05 -11.27
CA ASN A 193 -5.39 11.45 -11.55
C ASN A 193 -5.41 10.84 -12.97
N GLU A 194 -6.07 11.49 -13.94
CA GLU A 194 -6.26 10.98 -15.31
C GLU A 194 -4.95 10.88 -16.10
N ASN A 195 -4.02 11.81 -15.89
CA ASN A 195 -2.72 11.88 -16.55
C ASN A 195 -1.57 11.76 -15.52
N PRO A 196 -1.40 10.59 -14.92
CA PRO A 196 -0.38 10.40 -13.91
C PRO A 196 1.03 10.45 -14.50
N ILE A 197 1.97 10.89 -13.69
CA ILE A 197 3.41 10.87 -13.97
C ILE A 197 4.10 9.83 -13.08
N SER A 198 5.16 9.22 -13.60
CA SER A 198 6.05 8.34 -12.84
C SER A 198 7.34 9.05 -12.49
N SER A 199 7.88 8.75 -11.30
CA SER A 199 9.22 9.18 -10.90
C SER A 199 10.30 8.43 -11.68
N ILE A 200 11.56 8.72 -11.34
CA ILE A 200 12.68 7.79 -11.58
C ILE A 200 12.50 6.58 -10.68
N VAL A 201 13.25 5.50 -10.96
CA VAL A 201 13.22 4.25 -10.18
C VAL A 201 14.23 4.30 -9.05
N GLY A 202 13.83 3.94 -7.83
CA GLY A 202 14.69 3.75 -6.68
C GLY A 202 14.90 2.27 -6.38
N GLU A 203 16.04 1.91 -5.78
CA GLU A 203 16.37 0.54 -5.37
C GLU A 203 16.47 0.48 -3.85
N ILE A 204 15.90 -0.57 -3.25
CA ILE A 204 16.10 -0.93 -1.86
C ILE A 204 17.03 -2.14 -1.81
N ALA A 205 18.22 -1.95 -1.23
CA ALA A 205 19.13 -3.05 -0.96
C ALA A 205 19.02 -3.44 0.52
N PRO A 206 18.35 -4.56 0.85
CA PRO A 206 18.26 -5.02 2.23
C PRO A 206 19.63 -5.41 2.78
N SER A 207 19.84 -5.17 4.06
CA SER A 207 21.07 -5.57 4.77
C SER A 207 21.16 -7.07 5.06
N SER A 208 20.04 -7.79 4.91
CA SER A 208 19.91 -9.23 5.14
C SER A 208 19.12 -9.89 4.01
N SER A 209 19.18 -11.22 3.92
CA SER A 209 18.50 -12.02 2.88
C SER A 209 16.96 -12.00 2.93
N PHE A 210 16.36 -11.30 3.87
CA PHE A 210 14.93 -11.15 4.01
C PHE A 210 14.59 -9.74 4.53
N TYR A 211 13.76 -9.01 3.79
CA TYR A 211 13.32 -7.66 4.12
C TYR A 211 11.99 -7.74 4.89
N ASP A 212 12.07 -7.83 6.21
CA ASP A 212 10.93 -7.93 7.11
C ASP A 212 10.47 -6.56 7.64
N TYR A 213 9.46 -6.59 8.53
CA TYR A 213 8.89 -5.38 9.16
C TYR A 213 9.94 -4.56 9.92
N GLU A 214 10.86 -5.21 10.65
CA GLU A 214 11.91 -4.52 11.41
C GLU A 214 12.88 -3.80 10.48
N ALA A 215 13.22 -4.41 9.34
CA ALA A 215 14.06 -3.80 8.31
C ALA A 215 13.37 -2.63 7.57
N LYS A 216 12.03 -2.65 7.48
CA LYS A 216 11.26 -1.59 6.79
C LYS A 216 11.08 -0.31 7.61
N TYR A 217 10.94 -0.42 8.93
CA TYR A 217 10.49 0.70 9.76
C TYR A 217 11.35 1.02 10.98
N ILE A 218 12.20 0.10 11.42
CA ILE A 218 12.92 0.22 12.70
C ILE A 218 14.44 0.31 12.50
N SER A 219 15.00 -0.34 11.48
CA SER A 219 16.44 -0.33 11.27
C SER A 219 16.87 0.55 10.09
N ASP A 220 17.84 1.43 10.33
CA ASP A 220 18.56 2.21 9.31
C ASP A 220 19.48 1.33 8.41
N SER A 221 19.26 0.01 8.41
CA SER A 221 20.18 -0.96 7.81
C SER A 221 20.00 -1.14 6.30
N SER A 222 18.86 -0.72 5.71
CA SER A 222 18.63 -0.81 4.27
C SER A 222 19.24 0.37 3.53
N LYS A 223 20.03 0.09 2.48
CA LYS A 223 20.60 1.12 1.64
C LYS A 223 19.65 1.46 0.50
N LEU A 224 19.36 2.76 0.36
CA LEU A 224 18.58 3.28 -0.77
C LEU A 224 19.52 3.79 -1.85
N PHE A 225 19.24 3.43 -3.11
CA PHE A 225 19.94 3.96 -4.28
C PHE A 225 18.94 4.66 -5.17
N ILE A 226 19.15 5.95 -5.37
CA ILE A 226 18.32 6.80 -6.23
C ILE A 226 19.26 7.58 -7.14
N PRO A 227 19.27 7.31 -8.45
CA PRO A 227 18.52 6.26 -9.15
C PRO A 227 18.94 4.82 -8.81
N ALA A 228 18.07 3.86 -9.12
CA ALA A 228 18.33 2.43 -8.99
C ALA A 228 19.51 2.00 -9.88
N ARG A 229 20.26 0.98 -9.46
CA ARG A 229 21.42 0.42 -10.19
C ARG A 229 20.97 -0.59 -11.25
N ILE A 230 20.14 -0.16 -12.19
CA ILE A 230 19.59 -0.88 -13.33
C ILE A 230 19.87 -0.13 -14.63
N SER A 231 19.71 -0.76 -15.79
CA SER A 231 19.87 -0.06 -17.07
C SER A 231 18.73 0.92 -17.34
N ASP A 232 18.98 1.92 -18.18
CA ASP A 232 17.95 2.92 -18.57
C ASP A 232 16.74 2.26 -19.24
N SER A 233 16.95 1.20 -20.02
CA SER A 233 15.86 0.45 -20.65
C SER A 233 14.95 -0.25 -19.65
N ILE A 234 15.52 -0.87 -18.61
CA ILE A 234 14.77 -1.50 -17.52
C ILE A 234 14.05 -0.43 -16.68
N SER A 235 14.72 0.69 -16.40
CA SER A 235 14.11 1.82 -15.69
C SER A 235 12.88 2.34 -16.43
N GLU A 236 12.96 2.51 -17.76
CA GLU A 236 11.83 2.97 -18.56
C GLU A 236 10.71 1.92 -18.62
N GLU A 237 11.02 0.62 -18.76
CA GLU A 237 10.03 -0.46 -18.69
C GLU A 237 9.27 -0.43 -17.36
N ILE A 238 9.97 -0.27 -16.23
CA ILE A 238 9.36 -0.17 -14.90
C ILE A 238 8.43 1.04 -14.82
N ARG A 239 8.87 2.21 -15.27
CA ARG A 239 8.09 3.45 -15.26
C ARG A 239 6.80 3.33 -16.05
N GLN A 240 6.87 2.78 -17.26
CA GLN A 240 5.68 2.55 -18.11
C GLN A 240 4.76 1.50 -17.51
N THR A 241 5.32 0.42 -16.96
CA THR A 241 4.54 -0.62 -16.28
C THR A 241 3.85 -0.08 -15.03
N ALA A 242 4.52 0.79 -14.26
CA ALA A 242 3.93 1.44 -13.08
C ALA A 242 2.72 2.32 -13.47
N LEU A 243 2.82 3.10 -14.54
CA LEU A 243 1.71 3.90 -15.06
C LEU A 243 0.55 3.03 -15.56
N LEU A 244 0.85 1.94 -16.26
CA LEU A 244 -0.16 0.99 -16.71
C LEU A 244 -0.88 0.33 -15.53
N ALA A 245 -0.14 -0.17 -14.55
CA ALA A 245 -0.68 -0.78 -13.35
C ALA A 245 -1.55 0.18 -12.53
N TYR A 246 -1.07 1.41 -12.34
CA TYR A 246 -1.79 2.49 -11.68
C TYR A 246 -3.16 2.75 -12.31
N LYS A 247 -3.19 2.88 -13.64
CA LYS A 247 -4.43 3.09 -14.39
C LYS A 247 -5.34 1.86 -14.38
N ALA A 248 -4.78 0.66 -14.52
CA ALA A 248 -5.54 -0.59 -14.51
C ALA A 248 -6.26 -0.83 -13.18
N MET A 249 -5.63 -0.44 -12.07
CA MET A 249 -6.22 -0.54 -10.73
C MET A 249 -7.11 0.65 -10.36
N GLY A 250 -7.26 1.65 -11.23
CA GLY A 250 -8.06 2.84 -10.96
C GLY A 250 -7.48 3.76 -9.89
N CYS A 251 -6.18 3.72 -9.65
CA CYS A 251 -5.52 4.56 -8.66
C CYS A 251 -5.61 6.04 -9.01
N THR A 252 -5.64 6.89 -7.98
CA THR A 252 -5.68 8.35 -8.07
C THR A 252 -4.80 8.99 -7.01
N GLY A 253 -4.40 10.23 -7.21
CA GLY A 253 -3.56 11.00 -6.29
C GLY A 253 -2.14 10.49 -6.26
N LEU A 254 -1.87 9.43 -5.51
CA LEU A 254 -0.53 8.85 -5.35
C LEU A 254 -0.58 7.33 -5.21
N SER A 255 0.52 6.68 -5.61
CA SER A 255 0.84 5.30 -5.23
C SER A 255 2.33 5.04 -5.40
N ARG A 256 2.87 4.04 -4.71
CA ARG A 256 4.17 3.47 -5.00
C ARG A 256 3.98 2.06 -5.55
N VAL A 257 4.60 1.80 -6.67
CA VAL A 257 4.57 0.50 -7.34
C VAL A 257 5.92 -0.17 -7.16
N ASP A 258 5.91 -1.35 -6.56
CA ASP A 258 7.10 -2.08 -6.18
C ASP A 258 7.33 -3.26 -7.13
N PHE A 259 8.59 -3.47 -7.53
CA PHE A 259 8.96 -4.45 -8.54
C PHE A 259 10.18 -5.28 -8.09
N PHE A 260 10.31 -6.45 -8.70
CA PHE A 260 11.55 -7.20 -8.75
C PHE A 260 12.17 -7.09 -10.15
N VAL A 261 13.50 -6.93 -10.20
CA VAL A 261 14.30 -7.14 -11.42
C VAL A 261 15.06 -8.43 -11.22
N GLU A 262 14.63 -9.50 -11.89
CA GLU A 262 15.15 -10.86 -11.70
C GLU A 262 16.62 -10.95 -12.13
N GLU A 263 17.48 -11.48 -11.28
CA GLU A 263 18.91 -11.65 -11.54
C GLU A 263 19.15 -12.61 -12.72
N GLY A 264 20.05 -12.24 -13.59
CA GLY A 264 20.47 -13.04 -14.75
C GLY A 264 19.53 -13.00 -15.96
N THR A 265 18.30 -12.54 -15.80
CA THR A 265 17.33 -12.38 -16.90
C THR A 265 16.93 -10.93 -17.15
N ASP A 266 17.15 -10.06 -16.16
CA ASP A 266 16.68 -8.66 -16.11
C ASP A 266 15.15 -8.51 -16.29
N LYS A 267 14.39 -9.58 -16.09
CA LYS A 267 12.95 -9.58 -16.21
C LYS A 267 12.32 -8.72 -15.12
N VAL A 268 11.47 -7.79 -15.53
CA VAL A 268 10.69 -6.93 -14.63
C VAL A 268 9.43 -7.68 -14.19
N LEU A 269 9.22 -7.80 -12.88
CA LEU A 269 8.06 -8.45 -12.26
C LEU A 269 7.46 -7.49 -11.24
N LEU A 270 6.20 -7.14 -11.42
CA LEU A 270 5.51 -6.28 -10.45
C LEU A 270 5.23 -7.08 -9.16
N ASN A 271 5.57 -6.53 -8.02
CA ASN A 271 5.30 -7.11 -6.70
C ASN A 271 3.95 -6.63 -6.16
N GLU A 272 3.86 -5.37 -5.76
CA GLU A 272 2.66 -4.80 -5.14
C GLU A 272 2.45 -3.32 -5.50
N ILE A 273 1.25 -2.80 -5.21
CA ILE A 273 0.90 -1.38 -5.32
C ILE A 273 0.48 -0.89 -3.93
N ASN A 274 1.18 0.11 -3.42
CA ASN A 274 0.89 0.77 -2.16
C ASN A 274 0.11 2.06 -2.45
N THR A 275 -1.16 2.09 -2.08
CA THR A 275 -2.08 3.19 -2.40
C THR A 275 -1.90 4.42 -1.51
N PHE A 276 -1.26 4.24 -0.35
CA PHE A 276 -0.75 5.34 0.48
C PHE A 276 0.62 4.95 1.04
N PRO A 277 1.71 5.12 0.26
CA PRO A 277 3.05 4.72 0.68
C PRO A 277 3.54 5.54 1.88
N GLY A 278 4.60 5.07 2.54
CA GLY A 278 5.26 5.83 3.61
C GLY A 278 5.53 7.27 3.18
N PHE A 279 5.17 8.23 4.03
CA PHE A 279 5.13 9.66 3.71
C PHE A 279 5.95 10.51 4.71
N THR A 280 7.08 9.97 5.17
CA THR A 280 8.03 10.67 6.03
C THR A 280 9.27 11.10 5.25
N ASN A 281 10.10 11.96 5.83
CA ASN A 281 11.35 12.44 5.21
C ASN A 281 12.34 11.32 4.83
N ILE A 282 12.24 10.16 5.48
CA ILE A 282 13.08 8.98 5.17
C ILE A 282 12.44 8.05 4.13
N SER A 283 11.15 8.21 3.85
CA SER A 283 10.40 7.34 2.93
C SER A 283 10.84 7.50 1.48
N MET A 284 10.78 6.42 0.71
CA MET A 284 11.20 6.40 -0.69
C MET A 284 10.32 7.32 -1.57
N TYR A 285 9.00 7.31 -1.38
CA TYR A 285 8.07 8.05 -2.23
C TYR A 285 8.40 9.56 -2.34
N PRO A 286 8.52 10.33 -1.23
CA PRO A 286 8.89 11.74 -1.32
C PRO A 286 10.29 11.97 -1.92
N LYS A 287 11.25 11.07 -1.64
CA LYS A 287 12.60 11.16 -2.23
C LYS A 287 12.56 11.01 -3.75
N LEU A 288 11.81 10.04 -4.26
CA LEU A 288 11.64 9.82 -5.70
C LEU A 288 10.96 11.02 -6.39
N MET A 289 9.97 11.64 -5.76
CA MET A 289 9.31 12.84 -6.28
C MET A 289 10.27 14.04 -6.31
N LYS A 290 11.09 14.20 -5.29
CA LYS A 290 12.11 15.26 -5.23
C LYS A 290 13.12 15.17 -6.38
N GLU A 291 13.55 13.97 -6.74
CA GLU A 291 14.50 13.76 -7.84
C GLU A 291 13.94 14.15 -9.23
N ILE A 292 12.64 14.23 -9.37
CA ILE A 292 11.99 14.77 -10.59
C ILE A 292 11.54 16.23 -10.45
N GLY A 293 12.04 16.93 -9.41
CA GLY A 293 11.82 18.36 -9.20
C GLY A 293 10.53 18.71 -8.47
N ILE A 294 9.91 17.77 -7.76
CA ILE A 294 8.71 18.01 -6.95
C ILE A 294 9.11 17.94 -5.47
N ASP A 295 9.32 19.11 -4.87
CA ASP A 295 9.63 19.22 -3.45
C ASP A 295 8.43 18.83 -2.58
N PHE A 296 8.69 18.53 -1.28
CA PHE A 296 7.67 17.99 -0.37
C PHE A 296 6.45 18.92 -0.22
N SER A 297 6.66 20.23 -0.17
CA SER A 297 5.55 21.20 -0.10
C SER A 297 4.71 21.18 -1.37
N ASP A 298 5.37 21.23 -2.54
CA ASP A 298 4.69 21.16 -3.85
C ASP A 298 3.94 19.83 -4.03
N LEU A 299 4.51 18.75 -3.49
CA LEU A 299 3.87 17.45 -3.50
C LEU A 299 2.55 17.45 -2.72
N ILE A 300 2.54 18.04 -1.52
CA ILE A 300 1.32 18.16 -0.71
C ILE A 300 0.27 19.01 -1.41
N ASP A 301 0.66 20.16 -1.95
CA ASP A 301 -0.25 21.05 -2.69
C ASP A 301 -0.89 20.32 -3.89
N LYS A 302 -0.08 19.61 -4.69
CA LYS A 302 -0.58 18.80 -5.81
C LYS A 302 -1.54 17.71 -5.36
N LEU A 303 -1.25 17.05 -4.26
CA LEU A 303 -2.12 15.99 -3.72
C LEU A 303 -3.47 16.54 -3.24
N ILE A 304 -3.48 17.72 -2.64
CA ILE A 304 -4.71 18.43 -2.26
C ILE A 304 -5.50 18.81 -3.54
N ASP A 305 -4.85 19.37 -4.55
CA ASP A 305 -5.48 19.71 -5.82
C ASP A 305 -6.11 18.48 -6.49
N PHE A 306 -5.41 17.34 -6.52
CA PHE A 306 -5.95 16.08 -7.06
C PHE A 306 -7.16 15.57 -6.28
N ALA A 307 -7.17 15.72 -4.96
CA ALA A 307 -8.32 15.35 -4.14
C ALA A 307 -9.56 16.21 -4.48
N LEU A 308 -9.38 17.53 -4.65
CA LEU A 308 -10.43 18.46 -5.02
C LEU A 308 -10.94 18.20 -6.45
N GLN A 309 -10.05 18.00 -7.43
CA GLN A 309 -10.40 17.64 -8.81
C GLN A 309 -11.21 16.34 -8.87
N ARG A 310 -10.80 15.29 -8.15
CA ARG A 310 -11.55 14.03 -8.12
C ARG A 310 -12.96 14.24 -7.58
N LYS A 311 -13.12 15.05 -6.55
CA LYS A 311 -14.44 15.40 -6.00
C LYS A 311 -15.33 16.02 -7.05
N GLU A 312 -14.84 17.05 -7.76
CA GLU A 312 -15.60 17.73 -8.82
C GLU A 312 -16.03 16.78 -9.95
N LEU A 313 -15.14 15.85 -10.35
CA LEU A 313 -15.45 14.86 -11.37
C LEU A 313 -16.55 13.89 -10.92
N ASN A 314 -16.55 13.49 -9.65
CA ASN A 314 -17.58 12.60 -9.10
C ASN A 314 -18.94 13.29 -8.93
N GLU A 315 -18.96 14.58 -8.64
CA GLU A 315 -20.21 15.37 -8.55
C GLU A 315 -20.85 15.66 -9.92
N ARG A 316 -20.09 15.52 -11.03
CA ARG A 316 -20.60 15.68 -12.41
C ARG A 316 -21.19 14.40 -13.00
N ARG A 317 -21.00 13.25 -12.35
CA ARG A 317 -21.53 11.93 -12.74
C ARG A 317 -22.84 11.64 -12.02
#